data_705938f47620b0244d3591e199ce563a
#
_entry.id   705938f47620b0244d3591e199ce563a
#
_cell.length_a   1.000
_cell.length_b   1.000
_cell.length_c   1.000
_cell.angle_alpha   90.00
_cell.angle_beta   90.00
_cell.angle_gamma   90.00
#
_symmetry.space_group_name_H-M   'P 1'
#
loop_
_entity.id
_entity.type
_entity.pdbx_description
1 polymer ?
#
loop_
_entity_poly.entity_id
_entity_poly.type
_entity_poly.pdbx_seq_one_letter_code
_entity_poly.pdbx_strand_id
1 'polypeptide(L)'
;GLVGSEMCIRDSCKYLLLPYLQEFIRQNPHVSISITCQSTNETLELLEDNKIDIGLVGKPDNLKNIHFDFLEEIEDIFVCTKDYLRNLRARGVHKDQILTNSTLMLLDKNNMTRQYIDDYLSDNQIQAKESIDISSMDLLIDFARIGVGVACVIKSFVKEDLASGALVEIPLGIPIHKREVGFAYKTTTKPSKTLGEFIRFYKNF
;
A
#
# COMPACT_ATOMS: atom_id res chain seq x y z
N GLY A 1 -3.99 -21.67 -1.19
CA GLY A 1 -3.23 -20.62 -0.50
C GLY A 1 -3.66 -19.22 -0.89
N LEU A 2 -3.73 -18.34 0.08
CA LEU A 2 -3.91 -16.90 -0.13
C LEU A 2 -2.55 -16.26 -0.32
N VAL A 3 -2.38 -15.45 -1.37
CA VAL A 3 -1.13 -14.74 -1.64
C VAL A 3 -1.43 -13.25 -1.71
N GLY A 4 -0.67 -12.47 -0.95
CA GLY A 4 -0.63 -11.04 -1.12
C GLY A 4 0.51 -10.62 -2.05
N SER A 5 0.38 -9.56 -2.82
CA SER A 5 1.42 -9.05 -3.71
C SER A 5 2.40 -8.12 -2.99
N GLU A 6 3.67 -8.06 -3.42
CA GLU A 6 4.73 -7.21 -2.82
C GLU A 6 4.52 -5.69 -2.92
N MET A 7 3.33 -5.26 -3.21
CA MET A 7 2.95 -3.86 -3.11
C MET A 7 2.78 -3.45 -1.63
N CYS A 8 3.89 -3.47 -0.87
CA CYS A 8 3.85 -3.28 0.58
C CYS A 8 3.09 -4.39 1.31
N ILE A 9 3.42 -5.64 1.04
CA ILE A 9 2.61 -6.82 1.43
C ILE A 9 2.51 -7.01 2.93
N ARG A 10 3.57 -6.75 3.67
CA ARG A 10 3.46 -6.80 5.14
C ARG A 10 2.37 -5.84 5.62
N ASP A 11 2.32 -4.67 5.00
CA ASP A 11 1.42 -3.59 5.39
C ASP A 11 0.02 -3.79 4.79
N SER A 12 -0.09 -4.19 3.50
CA SER A 12 -1.37 -4.51 2.88
C SER A 12 -2.03 -5.74 3.51
N CYS A 13 -1.26 -6.79 3.84
CA CYS A 13 -1.77 -7.93 4.61
C CYS A 13 -2.28 -7.51 5.97
N LYS A 14 -1.54 -6.65 6.69
CA LYS A 14 -1.92 -6.21 8.02
C LYS A 14 -3.21 -5.35 8.01
N TYR A 15 -3.33 -4.42 7.10
CA TYR A 15 -4.42 -3.44 7.11
C TYR A 15 -5.60 -3.81 6.21
N LEU A 16 -5.36 -4.53 5.11
CA LEU A 16 -6.40 -4.91 4.16
C LEU A 16 -6.86 -6.35 4.33
N LEU A 17 -5.93 -7.30 4.46
CA LEU A 17 -6.25 -8.72 4.47
C LEU A 17 -6.64 -9.25 5.85
N LEU A 18 -5.95 -8.81 6.91
CA LEU A 18 -6.20 -9.32 8.26
C LEU A 18 -7.65 -9.19 8.73
N PRO A 19 -8.36 -8.07 8.53
CA PRO A 19 -9.76 -7.95 8.94
C PRO A 19 -10.65 -9.02 8.30
N TYR A 20 -10.47 -9.27 6.99
CA TYR A 20 -11.20 -10.32 6.28
C TYR A 20 -10.84 -11.71 6.77
N LEU A 21 -9.55 -12.01 6.94
CA LEU A 21 -9.09 -13.32 7.41
C LEU A 21 -9.53 -13.60 8.83
N GLN A 22 -9.43 -12.65 9.73
CA GLN A 22 -9.81 -12.81 11.12
C GLN A 22 -11.27 -13.25 11.27
N GLU A 23 -12.16 -12.57 10.56
CA GLU A 23 -13.58 -12.88 10.62
C GLU A 23 -13.91 -14.18 9.86
N PHE A 24 -13.28 -14.41 8.71
CA PHE A 24 -13.49 -15.65 7.96
C PHE A 24 -13.03 -16.89 8.73
N ILE A 25 -11.86 -16.85 9.37
CA ILE A 25 -11.35 -17.95 10.21
C ILE A 25 -12.26 -18.18 11.42
N ARG A 26 -12.75 -17.12 12.03
CA ARG A 26 -13.70 -17.21 13.15
C ARG A 26 -14.96 -17.99 12.77
N GLN A 27 -15.48 -17.76 11.56
CA GLN A 27 -16.66 -18.45 11.03
C GLN A 27 -16.35 -19.84 10.49
N ASN A 28 -15.10 -20.10 10.07
CA ASN A 28 -14.66 -21.34 9.42
C ASN A 28 -13.39 -21.91 10.08
N PRO A 29 -13.43 -22.35 11.36
CA PRO A 29 -12.24 -22.69 12.13
C PRO A 29 -11.48 -23.94 11.64
N HIS A 30 -12.09 -24.72 10.74
CA HIS A 30 -11.49 -25.90 10.12
C HIS A 30 -10.75 -25.61 8.80
N VAL A 31 -10.80 -24.37 8.32
CA VAL A 31 -10.11 -23.99 7.09
C VAL A 31 -8.64 -23.76 7.37
N SER A 32 -7.78 -24.40 6.60
CA SER A 32 -6.33 -24.17 6.62
C SER A 32 -5.98 -23.10 5.58
N ILE A 33 -5.26 -22.07 6.01
CA ILE A 33 -4.83 -20.95 5.18
C ILE A 33 -3.30 -20.92 5.14
N SER A 34 -2.75 -20.89 3.92
CA SER A 34 -1.34 -20.64 3.67
C SER A 34 -1.19 -19.27 3.02
N ILE A 35 -0.28 -18.45 3.55
CA ILE A 35 -0.04 -17.10 3.05
C ILE A 35 1.40 -17.01 2.57
N THR A 36 1.59 -16.58 1.33
CA THR A 36 2.88 -16.25 0.76
C THR A 36 2.85 -14.80 0.26
N CYS A 37 4.00 -14.17 0.26
CA CYS A 37 4.14 -12.77 -0.13
C CYS A 37 4.99 -12.70 -1.41
N GLN A 38 4.42 -12.15 -2.48
CA GLN A 38 5.03 -12.06 -3.81
C GLN A 38 4.63 -10.73 -4.49
N SER A 39 5.32 -10.33 -5.54
CA SER A 39 4.90 -9.20 -6.37
C SER A 39 3.55 -9.46 -7.06
N THR A 40 2.88 -8.41 -7.53
CA THR A 40 1.63 -8.57 -8.30
C THR A 40 1.82 -9.51 -9.49
N ASN A 41 2.91 -9.34 -10.25
CA ASN A 41 3.17 -10.18 -11.43
C ASN A 41 3.41 -11.64 -11.04
N GLU A 42 4.25 -11.90 -10.04
CA GLU A 42 4.48 -13.27 -9.54
C GLU A 42 3.20 -13.89 -8.96
N THR A 43 2.38 -13.11 -8.28
CA THR A 43 1.07 -13.56 -7.79
C THR A 43 0.15 -13.98 -8.94
N LEU A 44 0.11 -13.20 -10.01
CA LEU A 44 -0.68 -13.54 -11.21
C LEU A 44 -0.16 -14.82 -11.90
N GLU A 45 1.16 -14.99 -12.01
CA GLU A 45 1.76 -16.23 -12.53
C GLU A 45 1.40 -17.44 -11.66
N LEU A 46 1.45 -17.30 -10.33
CA LEU A 46 1.06 -18.37 -9.40
C LEU A 46 -0.43 -18.72 -9.53
N LEU A 47 -1.29 -17.74 -9.79
CA LEU A 47 -2.71 -17.97 -10.08
C LEU A 47 -2.89 -18.72 -11.41
N GLU A 48 -2.20 -18.30 -12.46
CA GLU A 48 -2.24 -18.96 -13.77
C GLU A 48 -1.77 -20.41 -13.69
N ASP A 49 -0.73 -20.67 -12.92
CA ASP A 49 -0.16 -22.01 -12.67
C ASP A 49 -1.00 -22.86 -11.67
N ASN A 50 -2.10 -22.34 -11.13
CA ASN A 50 -2.91 -22.97 -10.07
C ASN A 50 -2.11 -23.35 -8.81
N LYS A 51 -1.04 -22.62 -8.50
CA LYS A 51 -0.25 -22.81 -7.27
C LYS A 51 -0.86 -22.11 -6.06
N ILE A 52 -1.74 -21.16 -6.31
CA ILE A 52 -2.52 -20.43 -5.30
C ILE A 52 -3.96 -20.28 -5.76
N ASP A 53 -4.87 -20.08 -4.83
CA ASP A 53 -6.31 -19.99 -5.11
C ASP A 53 -6.78 -18.55 -5.31
N ILE A 54 -6.20 -17.61 -4.58
CA ILE A 54 -6.59 -16.20 -4.59
C ILE A 54 -5.39 -15.32 -4.23
N GLY A 55 -5.30 -14.14 -4.82
CA GLY A 55 -4.28 -13.13 -4.53
C GLY A 55 -4.89 -11.79 -4.16
N LEU A 56 -4.29 -11.07 -3.24
CA LEU A 56 -4.53 -9.64 -3.02
C LEU A 56 -3.51 -8.87 -3.87
N VAL A 57 -3.96 -8.14 -4.87
CA VAL A 57 -3.09 -7.52 -5.88
C VAL A 57 -3.53 -6.09 -6.20
N GLY A 58 -2.60 -5.28 -6.72
CA GLY A 58 -2.95 -4.08 -7.46
C GLY A 58 -3.69 -4.45 -8.74
N LYS A 59 -4.59 -3.61 -9.21
CA LYS A 59 -5.38 -3.86 -10.42
C LYS A 59 -4.46 -4.14 -11.62
N PRO A 60 -4.54 -5.34 -12.22
CA PRO A 60 -3.71 -5.67 -13.37
C PRO A 60 -4.20 -4.97 -14.64
N ASP A 61 -3.27 -4.60 -15.52
CA ASP A 61 -3.61 -4.05 -16.84
C ASP A 61 -4.26 -5.07 -17.77
N ASN A 62 -3.92 -6.35 -17.59
CA ASN A 62 -4.43 -7.45 -18.40
C ASN A 62 -5.04 -8.53 -17.51
N LEU A 63 -6.35 -8.75 -17.70
CA LEU A 63 -7.18 -9.67 -16.91
C LEU A 63 -7.48 -10.99 -17.66
N LYS A 64 -6.65 -11.43 -18.60
CA LYS A 64 -6.87 -12.72 -19.27
C LYS A 64 -6.99 -13.85 -18.23
N ASN A 65 -8.11 -14.54 -18.21
CA ASN A 65 -8.39 -15.67 -17.30
C ASN A 65 -8.36 -15.34 -15.79
N ILE A 66 -8.19 -14.08 -15.42
CA ILE A 66 -8.19 -13.63 -14.04
C ILE A 66 -9.41 -12.74 -13.81
N HIS A 67 -10.13 -13.01 -12.74
CA HIS A 67 -11.16 -12.12 -12.21
C HIS A 67 -10.55 -11.23 -11.15
N PHE A 68 -10.88 -9.95 -11.18
CA PHE A 68 -10.44 -8.96 -10.19
C PHE A 68 -11.66 -8.34 -9.52
N ASP A 69 -11.76 -8.53 -8.22
CA ASP A 69 -12.77 -7.90 -7.37
C ASP A 69 -12.14 -6.71 -6.63
N PHE A 70 -12.55 -5.51 -6.96
CA PHE A 70 -12.10 -4.28 -6.32
C PHE A 70 -12.44 -4.29 -4.81
N LEU A 71 -11.49 -3.90 -3.98
CA LEU A 71 -11.67 -3.72 -2.54
C LEU A 71 -11.55 -2.27 -2.12
N GLU A 72 -10.43 -1.63 -2.42
CA GLU A 72 -10.12 -0.30 -1.94
C GLU A 72 -9.21 0.47 -2.92
N GLU A 73 -9.34 1.80 -2.91
CA GLU A 73 -8.34 2.69 -3.50
C GLU A 73 -7.24 3.01 -2.47
N ILE A 74 -6.00 2.82 -2.87
CA ILE A 74 -4.83 3.26 -2.11
C ILE A 74 -4.49 4.69 -2.52
N GLU A 75 -4.43 5.58 -1.55
CA GLU A 75 -3.98 6.96 -1.69
C GLU A 75 -2.64 7.12 -0.98
N ASP A 76 -1.59 7.41 -1.76
CA ASP A 76 -0.28 7.75 -1.23
C ASP A 76 -0.21 9.25 -0.97
N ILE A 77 0.30 9.64 0.19
CA ILE A 77 0.45 11.03 0.62
C ILE A 77 1.82 11.26 1.24
N PHE A 78 2.25 12.52 1.27
CA PHE A 78 3.41 12.93 2.03
C PHE A 78 2.96 13.55 3.36
N VAL A 79 3.59 13.13 4.45
CA VAL A 79 3.26 13.58 5.81
C VAL A 79 4.50 13.96 6.60
N CYS A 80 4.35 14.86 7.55
CA CYS A 80 5.36 15.18 8.55
C CYS A 80 4.69 15.70 9.83
N THR A 81 5.48 15.94 10.88
CA THR A 81 4.97 16.65 12.07
C THR A 81 4.79 18.13 11.80
N LYS A 82 3.91 18.78 12.58
CA LYS A 82 3.74 20.25 12.53
C LYS A 82 5.03 21.00 12.84
N ASP A 83 5.83 20.47 13.77
CA ASP A 83 7.10 21.09 14.18
C ASP A 83 8.13 21.00 13.06
N TYR A 84 8.22 19.85 12.37
CA TYR A 84 9.10 19.71 11.21
C TYR A 84 8.72 20.72 10.10
N LEU A 85 7.43 20.84 9.80
CA LEU A 85 6.93 21.80 8.81
C LEU A 85 7.20 23.25 9.22
N ARG A 86 7.04 23.57 10.50
CA ARG A 86 7.35 24.90 11.05
C ARG A 86 8.83 25.23 10.90
N ASN A 87 9.72 24.27 11.17
CA ASN A 87 11.16 24.44 11.00
C ASN A 87 11.55 24.67 9.53
N LEU A 88 10.92 23.97 8.58
CA LEU A 88 11.13 24.21 7.15
C LEU A 88 10.74 25.66 6.78
N ARG A 89 9.57 26.11 7.24
CA ARG A 89 9.08 27.47 6.98
C ARG A 89 10.00 28.52 7.59
N ALA A 90 10.49 28.31 8.81
CA ALA A 90 11.44 29.20 9.47
C ALA A 90 12.77 29.34 8.70
N ARG A 91 13.15 28.30 7.93
CA ARG A 91 14.31 28.34 7.02
C ARG A 91 13.99 28.93 5.64
N GLY A 92 12.79 29.48 5.44
CA GLY A 92 12.38 30.12 4.19
C GLY A 92 11.95 29.13 3.08
N VAL A 93 11.67 27.88 3.42
CA VAL A 93 11.19 26.90 2.43
C VAL A 93 9.73 27.18 2.07
N HIS A 94 9.44 27.47 0.82
CA HIS A 94 8.10 27.66 0.30
C HIS A 94 7.33 26.32 0.15
N LYS A 95 6.00 26.40 0.08
CA LYS A 95 5.12 25.24 0.03
C LYS A 95 5.43 24.26 -1.12
N ASP A 96 5.72 24.79 -2.28
CA ASP A 96 6.07 24.04 -3.52
C ASP A 96 7.48 23.43 -3.49
N GLN A 97 8.29 23.78 -2.50
CA GLN A 97 9.67 23.35 -2.35
C GLN A 97 9.88 22.39 -1.16
N ILE A 98 8.82 22.02 -0.46
CA ILE A 98 8.92 21.18 0.75
C ILE A 98 9.59 19.84 0.42
N LEU A 99 9.14 19.13 -0.60
CA LEU A 99 9.69 17.82 -0.96
C LEU A 99 11.17 17.90 -1.39
N THR A 100 11.55 18.97 -2.08
CA THR A 100 12.93 19.19 -2.52
C THR A 100 13.87 19.51 -1.36
N ASN A 101 13.42 20.30 -0.37
CA ASN A 101 14.27 20.83 0.69
C ASN A 101 14.08 20.15 2.07
N SER A 102 13.31 19.07 2.11
CA SER A 102 13.17 18.22 3.31
C SER A 102 14.07 16.99 3.22
N THR A 103 14.25 16.32 4.36
CA THR A 103 14.71 14.93 4.37
C THR A 103 13.53 14.05 3.97
N LEU A 104 13.57 13.52 2.75
CA LEU A 104 12.49 12.70 2.20
C LEU A 104 12.68 11.24 2.59
N MET A 105 11.69 10.68 3.27
CA MET A 105 11.71 9.28 3.70
C MET A 105 10.80 8.45 2.81
N LEU A 106 11.34 7.43 2.19
CA LEU A 106 10.67 6.56 1.22
C LEU A 106 10.92 5.10 1.57
N LEU A 107 10.05 4.22 1.09
CA LEU A 107 10.33 2.78 1.11
C LEU A 107 11.57 2.48 0.27
N ASP A 108 12.24 1.38 0.55
CA ASP A 108 13.44 0.98 -0.19
C ASP A 108 13.15 0.73 -1.69
N LYS A 109 14.20 0.76 -2.51
CA LYS A 109 14.08 0.74 -3.99
C LYS A 109 13.53 -0.56 -4.57
N ASN A 110 13.53 -1.65 -3.81
CA ASN A 110 12.98 -2.93 -4.24
C ASN A 110 11.45 -2.99 -4.06
N ASN A 111 10.87 -2.00 -3.41
CA ASN A 111 9.42 -1.92 -3.19
C ASN A 111 8.72 -1.32 -4.42
N MET A 112 7.68 -1.98 -4.92
CA MET A 112 6.92 -1.49 -6.09
C MET A 112 6.23 -0.14 -5.83
N THR A 113 5.79 0.11 -4.59
CA THR A 113 5.25 1.43 -4.20
C THR A 113 6.32 2.50 -4.37
N ARG A 114 7.58 2.20 -4.01
CA ARG A 114 8.70 3.11 -4.21
C ARG A 114 8.90 3.47 -5.68
N GLN A 115 8.84 2.52 -6.60
CA GLN A 115 8.97 2.79 -8.03
C GLN A 115 7.87 3.74 -8.50
N TYR A 116 6.64 3.50 -8.09
CA TYR A 116 5.50 4.36 -8.39
C TYR A 116 5.69 5.81 -7.89
N ILE A 117 6.26 5.98 -6.70
CA ILE A 117 6.56 7.30 -6.13
C ILE A 117 7.76 7.95 -6.83
N ASP A 118 8.79 7.18 -7.18
CA ASP A 118 9.92 7.69 -7.95
C ASP A 118 9.48 8.21 -9.32
N ASP A 119 8.56 7.51 -10.00
CA ASP A 119 7.97 7.97 -11.26
C ASP A 119 7.19 9.28 -11.05
N TYR A 120 6.36 9.36 -10.01
CA TYR A 120 5.65 10.61 -9.67
C TYR A 120 6.62 11.77 -9.43
N LEU A 121 7.68 11.57 -8.65
CA LEU A 121 8.68 12.60 -8.38
C LEU A 121 9.39 13.02 -9.66
N SER A 122 9.76 12.07 -10.52
CA SER A 122 10.41 12.32 -11.81
C SER A 122 9.52 13.08 -12.77
N ASP A 123 8.28 12.66 -12.95
CA ASP A 123 7.30 13.28 -13.85
C ASP A 123 7.01 14.74 -13.46
N ASN A 124 7.04 15.03 -12.16
CA ASN A 124 6.84 16.37 -11.62
C ASN A 124 8.15 17.15 -11.39
N GLN A 125 9.29 16.62 -11.85
CA GLN A 125 10.62 17.25 -11.75
C GLN A 125 11.02 17.59 -10.29
N ILE A 126 10.58 16.77 -9.34
CA ILE A 126 10.91 16.91 -7.91
C ILE A 126 12.17 16.11 -7.62
N GLN A 127 13.24 16.80 -7.27
CA GLN A 127 14.51 16.19 -6.84
C GLN A 127 14.73 16.49 -5.37
N ALA A 128 14.63 15.45 -4.53
CA ALA A 128 14.95 15.56 -3.11
C ALA A 128 16.46 15.77 -2.92
N LYS A 129 16.85 16.77 -2.12
CA LYS A 129 18.26 17.00 -1.75
C LYS A 129 18.79 15.91 -0.84
N GLU A 130 17.93 15.39 0.03
CA GLU A 130 18.24 14.29 0.95
C GLU A 130 17.10 13.27 0.91
N SER A 131 17.46 11.99 0.87
CA SER A 131 16.49 10.92 0.98
C SER A 131 17.00 9.80 1.87
N ILE A 132 16.09 9.17 2.61
CA ILE A 132 16.36 8.01 3.45
C ILE A 132 15.47 6.87 2.96
N ASP A 133 16.07 5.73 2.67
CA ASP A 133 15.37 4.51 2.30
C ASP A 133 15.05 3.71 3.57
N ILE A 134 13.79 3.33 3.75
CA ILE A 134 13.28 2.63 4.93
C ILE A 134 12.61 1.33 4.50
N SER A 135 12.89 0.25 5.20
CA SER A 135 12.52 -1.11 4.78
C SER A 135 11.05 -1.46 4.97
N SER A 136 10.29 -0.73 5.80
CA SER A 136 8.88 -1.01 6.04
C SER A 136 8.05 0.25 6.27
N MET A 137 6.76 0.16 5.95
CA MET A 137 5.81 1.25 6.13
C MET A 137 5.62 1.60 7.62
N ASP A 138 5.59 0.62 8.52
CA ASP A 138 5.46 0.84 9.96
C ASP A 138 6.61 1.71 10.48
N LEU A 139 7.87 1.37 10.13
CA LEU A 139 9.04 2.17 10.50
C LEU A 139 9.02 3.56 9.87
N LEU A 140 8.58 3.66 8.61
CA LEU A 140 8.45 4.92 7.90
C LEU A 140 7.49 5.87 8.64
N ILE A 141 6.35 5.35 9.07
CA ILE A 141 5.34 6.09 9.85
C ILE A 141 5.91 6.49 11.22
N ASP A 142 6.59 5.55 11.91
CA ASP A 142 7.17 5.84 13.23
C ASP A 142 8.25 6.93 13.15
N PHE A 143 9.11 6.92 12.13
CA PHE A 143 10.08 7.99 11.92
C PHE A 143 9.42 9.32 11.56
N ALA A 144 8.30 9.30 10.83
CA ALA A 144 7.52 10.50 10.58
C ALA A 144 6.96 11.09 11.88
N ARG A 145 6.41 10.24 12.76
CA ARG A 145 5.86 10.63 14.07
C ARG A 145 6.88 11.31 14.98
N ILE A 146 8.13 10.88 14.96
CA ILE A 146 9.21 11.51 15.75
C ILE A 146 9.86 12.69 15.05
N GLY A 147 9.41 13.06 13.84
CA GLY A 147 9.85 14.28 13.16
C GLY A 147 11.19 14.17 12.43
N VAL A 148 11.60 12.99 11.97
CA VAL A 148 12.85 12.80 11.21
C VAL A 148 12.81 13.53 9.87
N GLY A 149 11.65 13.53 9.19
CA GLY A 149 11.51 14.13 7.87
C GLY A 149 10.08 14.09 7.33
N VAL A 150 9.97 14.20 6.03
CA VAL A 150 8.73 14.03 5.27
C VAL A 150 8.67 12.61 4.74
N ALA A 151 7.62 11.88 5.11
CA ALA A 151 7.42 10.48 4.70
C ALA A 151 6.33 10.35 3.64
N CYS A 152 6.56 9.50 2.65
CA CYS A 152 5.51 9.04 1.74
C CYS A 152 4.85 7.79 2.31
N VAL A 153 3.56 7.89 2.64
CA VAL A 153 2.81 6.83 3.32
C VAL A 153 1.44 6.63 2.69
N ILE A 154 0.84 5.46 2.95
CA ILE A 154 -0.54 5.19 2.58
C ILE A 154 -1.46 5.92 3.58
N LYS A 155 -2.34 6.76 3.07
CA LYS A 155 -3.20 7.66 3.87
C LYS A 155 -4.07 6.91 4.88
N SER A 156 -4.62 5.76 4.51
CA SER A 156 -5.45 4.96 5.40
C SER A 156 -4.71 4.48 6.64
N PHE A 157 -3.39 4.33 6.60
CA PHE A 157 -2.57 3.85 7.71
C PHE A 157 -2.26 4.94 8.76
N VAL A 158 -2.44 6.19 8.40
CA VAL A 158 -2.18 7.37 9.26
C VAL A 158 -3.44 8.17 9.56
N LYS A 159 -4.63 7.59 9.38
CA LYS A 159 -5.91 8.28 9.62
C LYS A 159 -6.00 8.89 11.02
N GLU A 160 -5.59 8.14 12.04
CA GLU A 160 -5.62 8.59 13.44
C GLU A 160 -4.59 9.71 13.69
N ASP A 161 -3.40 9.59 13.10
CA ASP A 161 -2.36 10.62 13.20
C ASP A 161 -2.80 11.93 12.54
N LEU A 162 -3.48 11.85 11.40
CA LEU A 162 -4.04 13.02 10.72
C LEU A 162 -5.19 13.64 11.52
N ALA A 163 -6.08 12.81 12.06
CA ALA A 163 -7.23 13.27 12.86
C ALA A 163 -6.79 13.92 14.17
N SER A 164 -5.78 13.38 14.84
CA SER A 164 -5.20 13.94 16.06
C SER A 164 -4.29 15.15 15.82
N GLY A 165 -3.81 15.31 14.58
CA GLY A 165 -2.83 16.30 14.20
C GLY A 165 -1.40 15.97 14.62
N ALA A 166 -1.12 14.71 14.99
CA ALA A 166 0.23 14.21 15.20
C ALA A 166 1.06 14.29 13.91
N LEU A 167 0.43 13.97 12.78
CA LEU A 167 0.96 14.18 11.44
C LEU A 167 0.07 15.15 10.67
N VAL A 168 0.65 15.85 9.71
CA VAL A 168 -0.04 16.71 8.75
C VAL A 168 0.33 16.31 7.34
N GLU A 169 -0.66 16.33 6.46
CA GLU A 169 -0.46 16.07 5.04
C GLU A 169 0.20 17.27 4.36
N ILE A 170 1.18 17.01 3.51
CA ILE A 170 1.81 18.03 2.66
C ILE A 170 0.94 18.22 1.42
N PRO A 171 0.38 19.42 1.20
CA PRO A 171 -0.41 19.68 -0.01
C PRO A 171 0.48 19.61 -1.25
N LEU A 172 0.05 18.84 -2.26
CA LEU A 172 0.72 18.72 -3.55
C LEU A 172 -0.03 19.53 -4.62
N GLY A 173 0.71 20.20 -5.50
CA GLY A 173 0.12 20.91 -6.65
C GLY A 173 -0.53 19.93 -7.63
N ILE A 174 0.13 18.79 -7.88
CA ILE A 174 -0.39 17.66 -8.64
C ILE A 174 -0.48 16.48 -7.67
N PRO A 175 -1.69 15.92 -7.43
CA PRO A 175 -1.84 14.79 -6.52
C PRO A 175 -1.25 13.51 -7.11
N ILE A 176 -0.82 12.60 -6.25
CA ILE A 176 -0.43 11.25 -6.65
C ILE A 176 -1.69 10.50 -7.08
N HIS A 177 -1.65 9.81 -8.22
CA HIS A 177 -2.77 8.99 -8.68
C HIS A 177 -3.05 7.87 -7.68
N LYS A 178 -4.33 7.67 -7.37
CA LYS A 178 -4.77 6.56 -6.54
C LYS A 178 -4.60 5.24 -7.28
N ARG A 179 -4.37 4.17 -6.51
CA ARG A 179 -4.19 2.81 -7.01
C ARG A 179 -5.32 1.93 -6.52
N GLU A 180 -5.91 1.14 -7.41
CA GLU A 180 -6.93 0.17 -7.04
C GLU A 180 -6.27 -1.13 -6.56
N VAL A 181 -6.76 -1.67 -5.46
CA VAL A 181 -6.35 -2.96 -4.87
C VAL A 181 -7.57 -3.86 -4.74
N GLY A 182 -7.38 -5.14 -4.95
CA GLY A 182 -8.48 -6.08 -4.84
C GLY A 182 -8.05 -7.53 -4.84
N PHE A 183 -9.02 -8.43 -4.69
CA PHE A 183 -8.82 -9.84 -4.81
C PHE A 183 -8.83 -10.30 -6.27
N ALA A 184 -7.85 -11.12 -6.62
CA ALA A 184 -7.74 -11.75 -7.94
C ALA A 184 -7.78 -13.26 -7.82
N TYR A 185 -8.51 -13.93 -8.71
CA TYR A 185 -8.57 -15.39 -8.80
C TYR A 185 -8.85 -15.83 -10.23
N LYS A 186 -8.53 -17.09 -10.53
CA LYS A 186 -8.66 -17.64 -11.89
C LYS A 186 -10.12 -17.96 -12.23
N THR A 187 -10.54 -17.58 -13.44
CA THR A 187 -11.92 -17.81 -13.92
C THR A 187 -12.08 -19.12 -14.69
N THR A 188 -11.00 -19.66 -15.24
CA THR A 188 -11.03 -20.85 -16.08
C THR A 188 -11.17 -22.17 -15.31
N THR A 189 -10.96 -22.14 -14.01
CA THR A 189 -11.11 -23.28 -13.11
C THR A 189 -12.27 -23.04 -12.16
N LYS A 190 -13.10 -24.07 -11.94
CA LYS A 190 -14.17 -23.98 -10.93
C LYS A 190 -13.54 -23.75 -9.55
N PRO A 191 -13.94 -22.72 -8.80
CA PRO A 191 -13.40 -22.47 -7.48
C PRO A 191 -13.59 -23.68 -6.56
N SER A 192 -12.60 -23.96 -5.71
CA SER A 192 -12.79 -24.91 -4.61
C SER A 192 -13.95 -24.45 -3.72
N LYS A 193 -14.52 -25.39 -2.95
CA LYS A 193 -15.59 -25.04 -2.00
C LYS A 193 -15.15 -23.92 -1.06
N THR A 194 -13.95 -24.03 -0.48
CA THR A 194 -13.38 -23.05 0.44
C THR A 194 -13.15 -21.69 -0.21
N LEU A 195 -12.61 -21.67 -1.44
CA LEU A 195 -12.45 -20.41 -2.17
C LEU A 195 -13.82 -19.76 -2.46
N GLY A 196 -14.81 -20.54 -2.87
CA GLY A 196 -16.18 -20.06 -3.10
C GLY A 196 -16.83 -19.49 -1.83
N GLU A 197 -16.55 -20.09 -0.66
CA GLU A 197 -17.01 -19.58 0.64
C GLU A 197 -16.32 -18.26 0.99
N PHE A 198 -15.01 -18.14 0.78
CA PHE A 198 -14.26 -16.90 1.00
C PHE A 198 -14.71 -15.77 0.06
N ILE A 199 -14.93 -16.05 -1.23
CA ILE A 199 -15.43 -15.07 -2.19
C ILE A 199 -16.80 -14.54 -1.77
N ARG A 200 -17.72 -15.41 -1.36
CA ARG A 200 -19.03 -14.98 -0.85
C ARG A 200 -18.92 -14.16 0.43
N PHE A 201 -17.99 -14.55 1.30
CA PHE A 201 -17.75 -13.87 2.56
C PHE A 201 -17.31 -12.41 2.33
N TYR A 202 -16.22 -12.18 1.59
CA TYR A 202 -15.70 -10.81 1.45
C TYR A 202 -16.62 -9.90 0.62
N LYS A 203 -17.44 -10.45 -0.28
CA LYS A 203 -18.46 -9.67 -1.02
C LYS A 203 -19.61 -9.16 -0.15
N ASN A 204 -19.78 -9.74 1.02
CA ASN A 204 -20.83 -9.37 1.98
C ASN A 204 -20.27 -8.75 3.27
N PHE A 205 -18.96 -8.61 3.37
CA PHE A 205 -18.26 -8.01 4.50
C PHE A 205 -18.22 -6.49 4.38
#